data_25199d6e3f4cbe32ce35b111e9dcf691
#
_entry.id   25199d6e3f4cbe32ce35b111e9dcf691
#
_cell.length_a   1.000
_cell.length_b   1.000
_cell.length_c   1.000
_cell.angle_alpha   90.00
_cell.angle_beta   90.00
_cell.angle_gamma   90.00
#
_symmetry.space_group_name_H-M   'P 1'
#
loop_
_entity.id
_entity.type
_entity.pdbx_description
1 polymer ?
#
loop_
_entity_poly.entity_id
_entity_poly.type
_entity_poly.pdbx_seq_one_letter_code
_entity_poly.pdbx_strand_id
1 'polypeptide(L)'
;PSCRHTHPVIDAALELSGKIDVDDIDRVDVAGYQAAIDVCDRPEPESEYEAKFSLQHCVAISLMDGKNVFASYDPSSRARAATLRSHVDVRAGDTYSTAYPKDWGGEVTVHLKDGASVTAARNACKGDPELPLSRDEMIAKARDLLSFAAVNDIDAVVDGVLGMADGGAVPDFTLQ
;
A
#
# COMPACT_ATOMS: atom_id res chain seq x y z
N PRO A 1 3.54 -4.65 -1.50
CA PRO A 1 3.66 -5.82 -2.41
C PRO A 1 2.32 -6.15 -3.10
N SER A 2 1.66 -5.13 -3.68
CA SER A 2 0.38 -5.22 -4.37
C SER A 2 0.47 -4.69 -5.79
N CYS A 3 -0.63 -4.74 -6.53
CA CYS A 3 -0.73 -4.15 -7.86
C CYS A 3 -0.41 -2.64 -7.80
N ARG A 4 0.37 -2.14 -8.76
CA ARG A 4 0.76 -0.72 -8.81
C ARG A 4 -0.47 0.21 -8.82
N HIS A 5 -1.58 -0.21 -9.40
CA HIS A 5 -2.83 0.55 -9.41
C HIS A 5 -3.42 0.82 -8.01
N THR A 6 -3.06 0.03 -6.99
CA THR A 6 -3.55 0.22 -5.62
C THR A 6 -2.68 1.19 -4.80
N HIS A 7 -1.46 1.51 -5.23
CA HIS A 7 -0.50 2.28 -4.43
C HIS A 7 -0.98 3.70 -4.06
N PRO A 8 -1.62 4.49 -4.96
CA PRO A 8 -2.07 5.84 -4.59
C PRO A 8 -3.02 5.83 -3.40
N VAL A 9 -3.98 4.90 -3.41
CA VAL A 9 -4.97 4.80 -2.34
C VAL A 9 -4.41 4.13 -1.08
N ILE A 10 -3.39 3.27 -1.20
CA ILE A 10 -2.63 2.77 -0.05
C ILE A 10 -1.94 3.94 0.65
N ASP A 11 -1.20 4.78 -0.08
CA ASP A 11 -0.49 5.92 0.50
C ASP A 11 -1.46 6.95 1.11
N ALA A 12 -2.63 7.15 0.51
CA ALA A 12 -3.68 7.98 1.05
C ALA A 12 -4.28 7.39 2.35
N ALA A 13 -4.55 6.08 2.36
CA ALA A 13 -5.06 5.39 3.55
C ALA A 13 -4.03 5.39 4.70
N LEU A 14 -2.75 5.18 4.40
CA LEU A 14 -1.66 5.24 5.39
C LEU A 14 -1.52 6.63 6.01
N GLU A 15 -1.76 7.71 5.24
CA GLU A 15 -1.78 9.07 5.81
C GLU A 15 -2.92 9.26 6.81
N LEU A 16 -4.08 8.65 6.58
CA LEU A 16 -5.25 8.73 7.45
C LEU A 16 -5.15 7.79 8.65
N SER A 17 -4.41 6.69 8.52
CA SER A 17 -4.18 5.74 9.59
C SER A 17 -3.56 6.42 10.81
N GLY A 18 -4.02 6.05 12.02
CA GLY A 18 -3.58 6.66 13.27
C GLY A 18 -4.16 8.05 13.57
N LYS A 19 -4.85 8.69 12.60
CA LYS A 19 -5.62 9.92 12.81
C LYS A 19 -7.11 9.64 13.10
N ILE A 20 -7.54 8.41 12.91
CA ILE A 20 -8.92 7.97 12.96
C ILE A 20 -8.98 6.68 13.78
N ASP A 21 -9.96 6.55 14.65
CA ASP A 21 -10.28 5.26 15.23
C ASP A 21 -11.06 4.43 14.20
N VAL A 22 -10.56 3.23 13.91
CA VAL A 22 -11.18 2.32 12.93
C VAL A 22 -12.60 1.93 13.35
N ASP A 23 -12.86 1.85 14.63
CA ASP A 23 -14.18 1.53 15.17
C ASP A 23 -15.21 2.65 14.95
N ASP A 24 -14.76 3.88 14.69
CA ASP A 24 -15.63 5.02 14.38
C ASP A 24 -15.94 5.17 12.89
N ILE A 25 -15.36 4.34 12.03
CA ILE A 25 -15.61 4.38 10.58
C ILE A 25 -17.03 3.88 10.29
N ASP A 26 -17.79 4.68 9.53
CA ASP A 26 -19.10 4.30 8.97
C ASP A 26 -18.91 3.69 7.58
N ARG A 27 -18.24 4.41 6.67
CA ARG A 27 -17.89 3.94 5.34
C ARG A 27 -16.62 4.64 4.81
N VAL A 28 -16.06 4.08 3.74
CA VAL A 28 -14.89 4.61 3.05
C VAL A 28 -15.17 4.72 1.56
N ASP A 29 -15.03 5.91 0.99
CA ASP A 29 -15.13 6.14 -0.44
C ASP A 29 -13.72 6.19 -1.04
N VAL A 30 -13.48 5.42 -2.08
CA VAL A 30 -12.23 5.37 -2.83
C VAL A 30 -12.46 5.84 -4.25
N ALA A 31 -11.73 6.86 -4.68
CA ALA A 31 -11.74 7.33 -6.07
C ALA A 31 -10.37 7.10 -6.71
N GLY A 32 -10.37 6.53 -7.91
CA GLY A 32 -9.17 6.31 -8.71
C GLY A 32 -9.44 6.53 -10.20
N TYR A 33 -8.47 6.25 -11.05
CA TYR A 33 -8.67 6.27 -12.49
C TYR A 33 -9.30 4.97 -13.00
N GLN A 34 -10.00 5.02 -14.15
CA GLN A 34 -10.80 3.91 -14.65
C GLN A 34 -10.00 2.59 -14.75
N ALA A 35 -8.77 2.62 -15.28
CA ALA A 35 -7.96 1.42 -15.41
C ALA A 35 -7.61 0.76 -14.05
N ALA A 36 -7.51 1.55 -12.96
CA ALA A 36 -7.32 0.99 -11.61
C ALA A 36 -8.57 0.24 -11.15
N ILE A 37 -9.75 0.79 -11.45
CA ILE A 37 -11.03 0.17 -11.11
C ILE A 37 -11.22 -1.13 -11.91
N ASP A 38 -10.99 -1.09 -13.24
CA ASP A 38 -11.15 -2.26 -14.11
C ASP A 38 -10.29 -3.46 -13.68
N VAL A 39 -9.12 -3.19 -13.10
CA VAL A 39 -8.17 -4.23 -12.67
C VAL A 39 -8.34 -4.62 -11.20
N CYS A 40 -8.65 -3.66 -10.33
CA CYS A 40 -8.51 -3.82 -8.87
C CYS A 40 -9.81 -3.62 -8.07
N ASP A 41 -10.96 -3.48 -8.70
CA ASP A 41 -12.25 -3.52 -8.00
C ASP A 41 -12.60 -4.98 -7.68
N ARG A 42 -12.17 -5.44 -6.50
CA ARG A 42 -12.35 -6.81 -6.00
C ARG A 42 -12.77 -6.80 -4.54
N PRO A 43 -14.07 -6.61 -4.25
CA PRO A 43 -14.56 -6.45 -2.88
C PRO A 43 -14.36 -7.71 -2.01
N GLU A 44 -14.36 -8.90 -2.61
CA GLU A 44 -14.28 -10.18 -1.90
C GLU A 44 -13.12 -11.05 -2.41
N PRO A 45 -11.85 -10.70 -2.13
CA PRO A 45 -10.73 -11.49 -2.57
C PRO A 45 -10.64 -12.82 -1.79
N GLU A 46 -10.62 -13.94 -2.50
CA GLU A 46 -10.58 -15.29 -1.92
C GLU A 46 -9.14 -15.79 -1.64
N SER A 47 -8.16 -15.25 -2.36
CA SER A 47 -6.76 -15.64 -2.24
C SER A 47 -5.86 -14.46 -1.86
N GLU A 48 -4.63 -14.76 -1.42
CA GLU A 48 -3.58 -13.76 -1.20
C GLU A 48 -3.29 -12.98 -2.48
N TYR A 49 -3.25 -13.67 -3.62
CA TYR A 49 -3.03 -13.05 -4.91
C TYR A 49 -4.13 -12.05 -5.27
N GLU A 50 -5.39 -12.43 -5.11
CA GLU A 50 -6.53 -11.54 -5.39
C GLU A 50 -6.56 -10.34 -4.44
N ALA A 51 -6.20 -10.53 -3.17
CA ALA A 51 -6.13 -9.43 -2.21
C ALA A 51 -5.10 -8.36 -2.60
N LYS A 52 -4.01 -8.75 -3.28
CA LYS A 52 -3.02 -7.81 -3.85
C LYS A 52 -3.58 -6.97 -5.01
N PHE A 53 -4.72 -7.37 -5.56
CA PHE A 53 -5.48 -6.67 -6.61
C PHE A 53 -6.82 -6.13 -6.12
N SER A 54 -7.04 -6.04 -4.81
CA SER A 54 -8.27 -5.51 -4.21
C SER A 54 -8.02 -4.12 -3.65
N LEU A 55 -8.59 -3.09 -4.27
CA LEU A 55 -8.58 -1.72 -3.73
C LEU A 55 -9.22 -1.69 -2.33
N GLN A 56 -10.34 -2.40 -2.16
CA GLN A 56 -11.06 -2.48 -0.90
C GLN A 56 -10.19 -3.08 0.22
N HIS A 57 -9.52 -4.20 -0.07
CA HIS A 57 -8.66 -4.85 0.92
C HIS A 57 -7.42 -4.01 1.23
N CYS A 58 -6.76 -3.46 0.20
CA CYS A 58 -5.57 -2.63 0.36
C CYS A 58 -5.85 -1.40 1.23
N VAL A 59 -6.98 -0.72 1.01
CA VAL A 59 -7.38 0.44 1.81
C VAL A 59 -7.74 0.04 3.23
N ALA A 60 -8.60 -0.98 3.40
CA ALA A 60 -9.04 -1.43 4.72
C ALA A 60 -7.87 -1.83 5.62
N ILE A 61 -6.96 -2.68 5.12
CA ILE A 61 -5.81 -3.14 5.92
C ILE A 61 -4.82 -2.00 6.21
N SER A 62 -4.66 -1.05 5.30
CA SER A 62 -3.78 0.11 5.51
C SER A 62 -4.34 1.06 6.59
N LEU A 63 -5.65 1.30 6.60
CA LEU A 63 -6.31 2.08 7.66
C LEU A 63 -6.19 1.39 9.03
N MET A 64 -6.39 0.06 9.07
CA MET A 64 -6.36 -0.73 10.30
C MET A 64 -4.96 -0.84 10.91
N ASP A 65 -3.96 -1.14 10.10
CA ASP A 65 -2.64 -1.54 10.58
C ASP A 65 -1.58 -0.41 10.51
N GLY A 66 -1.87 0.69 9.81
CA GLY A 66 -0.90 1.76 9.56
C GLY A 66 0.30 1.32 8.73
N LYS A 67 0.19 0.19 8.06
CA LYS A 67 1.23 -0.39 7.20
C LYS A 67 0.61 -1.28 6.13
N ASN A 68 1.37 -1.48 5.05
CA ASN A 68 0.99 -2.40 3.98
C ASN A 68 2.23 -3.19 3.58
N VAL A 69 2.33 -4.42 4.08
CA VAL A 69 3.48 -5.32 3.97
C VAL A 69 3.05 -6.68 3.43
N PHE A 70 3.97 -7.64 3.24
CA PHE A 70 3.62 -8.97 2.73
C PHE A 70 2.57 -9.68 3.57
N ALA A 71 2.68 -9.64 4.89
CA ALA A 71 1.71 -10.25 5.80
C ALA A 71 0.31 -9.61 5.75
N SER A 72 0.17 -8.41 5.17
CA SER A 72 -1.14 -7.75 5.01
C SER A 72 -2.11 -8.51 4.11
N TYR A 73 -1.62 -9.49 3.35
CA TYR A 73 -2.41 -10.24 2.36
C TYR A 73 -2.67 -11.70 2.75
N ASP A 74 -2.13 -12.16 3.89
CA ASP A 74 -2.31 -13.51 4.38
C ASP A 74 -3.78 -13.81 4.76
N PRO A 75 -4.16 -15.08 4.98
CA PRO A 75 -5.53 -15.45 5.33
C PRO A 75 -6.06 -14.75 6.60
N SER A 76 -5.18 -14.55 7.61
CA SER A 76 -5.58 -13.94 8.88
C SER A 76 -5.85 -12.43 8.72
N SER A 77 -5.00 -11.73 7.98
CA SER A 77 -5.18 -10.30 7.66
C SER A 77 -6.40 -10.06 6.79
N ARG A 78 -6.66 -10.94 5.81
CA ARG A 78 -7.88 -10.88 4.99
C ARG A 78 -9.15 -11.07 5.82
N ALA A 79 -9.13 -12.00 6.78
CA ALA A 79 -10.25 -12.23 7.68
C ALA A 79 -10.49 -11.03 8.61
N ARG A 80 -9.43 -10.46 9.22
CA ARG A 80 -9.54 -9.27 10.08
C ARG A 80 -10.11 -8.06 9.32
N ALA A 81 -9.66 -7.84 8.10
CA ALA A 81 -10.09 -6.70 7.31
C ALA A 81 -11.50 -6.86 6.72
N ALA A 82 -12.13 -8.03 6.81
CA ALA A 82 -13.38 -8.34 6.11
C ALA A 82 -14.52 -7.36 6.43
N THR A 83 -14.70 -6.99 7.69
CA THR A 83 -15.76 -6.05 8.10
C THR A 83 -15.51 -4.66 7.53
N LEU A 84 -14.32 -4.06 7.74
CA LEU A 84 -14.04 -2.73 7.20
C LEU A 84 -14.02 -2.75 5.66
N ARG A 85 -13.48 -3.80 5.05
CA ARG A 85 -13.46 -3.97 3.59
C ARG A 85 -14.85 -3.91 2.97
N SER A 86 -15.88 -4.48 3.64
CA SER A 86 -17.26 -4.44 3.14
C SER A 86 -17.90 -3.04 3.20
N HIS A 87 -17.27 -2.08 3.87
CA HIS A 87 -17.68 -0.68 3.93
C HIS A 87 -16.83 0.22 3.01
N VAL A 88 -16.02 -0.37 2.13
CA VAL A 88 -15.20 0.38 1.16
C VAL A 88 -15.86 0.37 -0.21
N ASP A 89 -16.34 1.52 -0.64
CA ASP A 89 -16.91 1.75 -1.97
C ASP A 89 -15.84 2.31 -2.92
N VAL A 90 -15.73 1.73 -4.10
CA VAL A 90 -14.71 2.08 -5.09
C VAL A 90 -15.37 2.61 -6.36
N ARG A 91 -14.86 3.71 -6.90
CA ARG A 91 -15.38 4.33 -8.14
C ARG A 91 -14.29 4.98 -8.97
N ALA A 92 -14.53 5.09 -10.27
CA ALA A 92 -13.73 5.97 -11.11
C ALA A 92 -14.05 7.44 -10.83
N GLY A 93 -13.01 8.26 -10.66
CA GLY A 93 -13.11 9.71 -10.55
C GLY A 93 -12.65 10.38 -11.85
N ASP A 94 -13.41 11.34 -12.35
CA ASP A 94 -13.11 12.01 -13.61
C ASP A 94 -11.73 12.71 -13.60
N THR A 95 -11.37 13.33 -12.47
CA THR A 95 -10.07 13.97 -12.28
C THR A 95 -8.91 13.01 -12.48
N TYR A 96 -8.98 11.81 -11.86
CA TYR A 96 -7.94 10.79 -11.93
C TYR A 96 -7.92 10.10 -13.29
N SER A 97 -9.08 9.82 -13.86
CA SER A 97 -9.20 9.20 -15.18
C SER A 97 -8.68 10.08 -16.29
N THR A 98 -8.89 11.40 -16.20
CA THR A 98 -8.37 12.38 -17.17
C THR A 98 -6.85 12.55 -17.06
N ALA A 99 -6.29 12.47 -15.86
CA ALA A 99 -4.86 12.59 -15.61
C ALA A 99 -4.07 11.34 -16.05
N TYR A 100 -4.69 10.15 -16.02
CA TYR A 100 -4.08 8.90 -16.44
C TYR A 100 -3.86 8.85 -17.96
N PRO A 101 -2.76 8.32 -18.52
CA PRO A 101 -1.69 7.58 -17.84
C PRO A 101 -0.51 8.44 -17.34
N LYS A 102 -0.59 9.77 -17.45
CA LYS A 102 0.50 10.63 -16.99
C LYS A 102 0.66 10.58 -15.48
N ASP A 103 -0.43 10.79 -14.74
CA ASP A 103 -0.45 10.74 -13.30
C ASP A 103 -1.30 9.55 -12.83
N TRP A 104 -0.79 8.80 -11.86
CA TRP A 104 -1.45 7.62 -11.31
C TRP A 104 -2.00 7.96 -9.93
N GLY A 105 -3.04 8.77 -9.89
CA GLY A 105 -3.58 9.33 -8.66
C GLY A 105 -4.76 8.56 -8.08
N GLY A 106 -5.11 8.91 -6.84
CA GLY A 106 -6.28 8.38 -6.16
C GLY A 106 -6.55 9.10 -4.85
N GLU A 107 -7.74 8.87 -4.30
CA GLU A 107 -8.24 9.51 -3.10
C GLU A 107 -8.97 8.50 -2.22
N VAL A 108 -8.84 8.68 -0.91
CA VAL A 108 -9.58 7.96 0.12
C VAL A 108 -10.29 8.98 1.00
N THR A 109 -11.61 8.86 1.10
CA THR A 109 -12.44 9.64 2.03
C THR A 109 -13.05 8.70 3.05
N VAL A 110 -12.73 8.91 4.31
CA VAL A 110 -13.31 8.17 5.44
C VAL A 110 -14.43 8.98 6.05
N HIS A 111 -15.61 8.39 6.13
CA HIS A 111 -16.78 8.95 6.81
C HIS A 111 -16.92 8.31 8.17
N LEU A 112 -17.10 9.13 9.20
CA LEU A 112 -17.22 8.70 10.58
C LEU A 112 -18.69 8.63 11.02
N LYS A 113 -18.99 7.81 12.01
CA LYS A 113 -20.33 7.61 12.58
C LYS A 113 -20.94 8.88 13.17
N ASP A 114 -20.12 9.86 13.57
CA ASP A 114 -20.56 11.18 14.06
C ASP A 114 -20.93 12.16 12.93
N GLY A 115 -20.77 11.76 11.66
CA GLY A 115 -21.03 12.54 10.47
C GLY A 115 -19.84 13.36 9.96
N ALA A 116 -18.70 13.34 10.65
CA ALA A 116 -17.46 13.95 10.14
C ALA A 116 -16.87 13.12 8.99
N SER A 117 -16.02 13.75 8.19
CA SER A 117 -15.24 13.05 7.15
C SER A 117 -13.83 13.61 7.04
N VAL A 118 -12.90 12.76 6.70
CA VAL A 118 -11.50 13.10 6.43
C VAL A 118 -11.06 12.50 5.11
N THR A 119 -10.29 13.25 4.34
CA THR A 119 -9.87 12.87 3.00
C THR A 119 -8.35 13.01 2.85
N ALA A 120 -7.74 12.05 2.18
CA ALA A 120 -6.37 12.14 1.68
C ALA A 120 -6.34 11.77 0.20
N ALA A 121 -5.54 12.49 -0.58
CA ALA A 121 -5.39 12.29 -2.01
C ALA A 121 -3.91 12.22 -2.42
N ARG A 122 -3.63 11.50 -3.49
CA ARG A 122 -2.30 11.34 -4.08
C ARG A 122 -2.37 11.49 -5.58
N ASN A 123 -1.44 12.26 -6.14
CA ASN A 123 -1.21 12.33 -7.59
C ASN A 123 -0.03 11.44 -8.01
N ALA A 124 0.88 11.17 -7.09
CA ALA A 124 2.01 10.26 -7.24
C ALA A 124 2.14 9.39 -5.99
N CYS A 125 2.70 8.20 -6.14
CA CYS A 125 2.93 7.29 -5.02
C CYS A 125 4.35 7.37 -4.52
N LYS A 126 4.55 7.00 -3.27
CA LYS A 126 5.88 6.83 -2.70
C LYS A 126 6.70 5.83 -3.52
N GLY A 127 7.86 6.27 -4.00
CA GLY A 127 8.75 5.53 -4.91
C GLY A 127 8.62 5.89 -6.38
N ASP A 128 7.68 6.76 -6.76
CA ASP A 128 7.64 7.36 -8.09
C ASP A 128 8.78 8.40 -8.25
N PRO A 129 9.18 8.74 -9.48
CA PRO A 129 10.18 9.78 -9.72
C PRO A 129 9.83 11.12 -9.07
N GLU A 130 8.53 11.46 -9.01
CA GLU A 130 8.00 12.68 -8.41
C GLU A 130 7.98 12.64 -6.88
N LEU A 131 8.00 11.44 -6.28
CA LEU A 131 8.00 11.22 -4.83
C LEU A 131 8.95 10.07 -4.47
N PRO A 132 10.27 10.21 -4.68
CA PRO A 132 11.22 9.12 -4.47
C PRO A 132 11.31 8.70 -3.00
N LEU A 133 11.70 7.45 -2.79
CA LEU A 133 12.10 6.98 -1.47
C LEU A 133 13.41 7.64 -1.05
N SER A 134 13.50 8.03 0.21
CA SER A 134 14.78 8.37 0.82
C SER A 134 15.67 7.12 0.94
N ARG A 135 16.97 7.33 1.19
CA ARG A 135 17.91 6.23 1.44
C ARG A 135 17.45 5.36 2.61
N ASP A 136 17.00 5.98 3.70
CA ASP A 136 16.57 5.25 4.90
C ASP A 136 15.29 4.45 4.64
N GLU A 137 14.34 4.98 3.86
CA GLU A 137 13.13 4.25 3.45
C GLU A 137 13.46 3.07 2.54
N MET A 138 14.44 3.21 1.63
CA MET A 138 14.91 2.09 0.81
C MET A 138 15.56 0.99 1.65
N ILE A 139 16.39 1.39 2.63
CA ILE A 139 17.03 0.46 3.57
C ILE A 139 15.98 -0.26 4.41
N ALA A 140 15.01 0.47 4.97
CA ALA A 140 13.93 -0.12 5.75
C ALA A 140 13.14 -1.13 4.92
N LYS A 141 12.77 -0.78 3.69
CA LYS A 141 12.08 -1.69 2.76
C LYS A 141 12.93 -2.94 2.46
N ALA A 142 14.22 -2.79 2.21
CA ALA A 142 15.12 -3.92 1.97
C ALA A 142 15.18 -4.85 3.18
N ARG A 143 15.28 -4.31 4.40
CA ARG A 143 15.28 -5.06 5.65
C ARG A 143 13.98 -5.85 5.85
N ASP A 144 12.84 -5.23 5.61
CA ASP A 144 11.53 -5.89 5.70
C ASP A 144 11.44 -7.08 4.72
N LEU A 145 11.91 -6.90 3.47
CA LEU A 145 11.91 -7.94 2.46
C LEU A 145 12.84 -9.11 2.81
N LEU A 146 14.06 -8.80 3.27
CA LEU A 146 15.04 -9.80 3.69
C LEU A 146 14.57 -10.57 4.95
N SER A 147 13.93 -9.87 5.89
CA SER A 147 13.31 -10.49 7.07
C SER A 147 12.17 -11.43 6.67
N PHE A 148 11.31 -11.01 5.75
CA PHE A 148 10.24 -11.87 5.23
C PHE A 148 10.78 -13.12 4.52
N ALA A 149 11.93 -12.99 3.85
CA ALA A 149 12.62 -14.12 3.21
C ALA A 149 13.46 -14.97 4.20
N ALA A 150 13.41 -14.67 5.51
CA ALA A 150 14.17 -15.35 6.55
C ALA A 150 15.70 -15.36 6.32
N VAL A 151 16.24 -14.27 5.75
CA VAL A 151 17.69 -14.12 5.56
C VAL A 151 18.38 -13.94 6.92
N ASN A 152 19.44 -14.72 7.18
CA ASN A 152 20.09 -14.77 8.50
C ASN A 152 20.88 -13.51 8.86
N ASP A 153 21.59 -12.90 7.91
CA ASP A 153 22.43 -11.71 8.15
C ASP A 153 22.01 -10.55 7.25
N ILE A 154 20.90 -9.93 7.66
CA ILE A 154 20.30 -8.81 6.92
C ILE A 154 21.25 -7.62 6.83
N ASP A 155 21.99 -7.33 7.93
CA ASP A 155 22.90 -6.20 7.97
C ASP A 155 24.07 -6.40 7.00
N ALA A 156 24.66 -7.58 6.96
CA ALA A 156 25.73 -7.87 6.01
C ALA A 156 25.29 -7.72 4.55
N VAL A 157 24.04 -8.14 4.22
CA VAL A 157 23.49 -7.97 2.88
C VAL A 157 23.30 -6.50 2.55
N VAL A 158 22.66 -5.74 3.43
CA VAL A 158 22.37 -4.31 3.22
C VAL A 158 23.68 -3.51 3.11
N ASP A 159 24.60 -3.69 4.06
CA ASP A 159 25.87 -2.98 4.08
C ASP A 159 26.75 -3.35 2.89
N GLY A 160 26.76 -4.63 2.50
CA GLY A 160 27.48 -5.09 1.31
C GLY A 160 26.97 -4.41 0.04
N VAL A 161 25.65 -4.35 -0.17
CA VAL A 161 25.05 -3.66 -1.34
C VAL A 161 25.33 -2.15 -1.29
N LEU A 162 25.20 -1.51 -0.17
CA LEU A 162 25.48 -0.09 -0.02
C LEU A 162 26.96 0.23 -0.25
N GLY A 163 27.87 -0.65 0.22
CA GLY A 163 29.30 -0.51 0.00
C GLY A 163 29.73 -0.56 -1.47
N MET A 164 28.94 -1.21 -2.35
CA MET A 164 29.20 -1.19 -3.78
C MET A 164 29.12 0.22 -4.38
N ALA A 165 28.25 1.08 -3.88
CA ALA A 165 28.14 2.47 -4.30
C ALA A 165 29.42 3.27 -4.00
N ASP A 166 30.18 2.85 -2.99
CA ASP A 166 31.45 3.46 -2.59
C ASP A 166 32.69 2.73 -3.19
N GLY A 167 32.45 1.90 -4.22
CA GLY A 167 33.50 1.17 -4.93
C GLY A 167 33.90 -0.17 -4.29
N GLY A 168 33.11 -0.68 -3.35
CA GLY A 168 33.29 -2.00 -2.74
C GLY A 168 33.06 -3.15 -3.74
N ALA A 169 33.59 -4.34 -3.40
CA ALA A 169 33.34 -5.55 -4.17
C ALA A 169 31.87 -5.97 -4.10
N VAL A 170 31.41 -6.70 -5.13
CA VAL A 170 30.08 -7.34 -5.11
C VAL A 170 30.05 -8.34 -3.95
N PRO A 171 29.08 -8.24 -3.02
CA PRO A 171 28.95 -9.18 -1.92
C PRO A 171 28.71 -10.60 -2.44
N ASP A 172 29.20 -11.60 -1.72
CA ASP A 172 28.85 -12.99 -1.97
C ASP A 172 27.47 -13.26 -1.33
N PHE A 173 26.45 -13.36 -2.18
CA PHE A 173 25.06 -13.66 -1.76
C PHE A 173 24.80 -15.16 -1.71
N THR A 174 25.70 -15.97 -1.17
CA THR A 174 25.36 -17.35 -0.86
C THR A 174 24.24 -17.34 0.19
N LEU A 175 23.00 -17.43 -0.30
CA LEU A 175 21.82 -17.65 0.52
C LEU A 175 21.96 -19.03 1.19
N GLN A 176 22.34 -19.06 2.46
CA GLN A 176 22.32 -20.25 3.29
C GLN A 176 20.97 -20.40 3.96
#